data_4aa289a99dea5d4b016665c342420df2
#
_entry.id   4aa289a99dea5d4b016665c342420df2
#
_cell.length_a   1.000
_cell.length_b   1.000
_cell.length_c   1.000
_cell.angle_alpha   90.00
_cell.angle_beta   90.00
_cell.angle_gamma   90.00
#
_symmetry.space_group_name_H-M   'P 1'
#
loop_
_entity.id
_entity.type
_entity.pdbx_description
1 polymer ?
#
loop_
_entity_poly.entity_id
_entity_poly.type
_entity_poly.pdbx_seq_one_letter_code
_entity_poly.pdbx_strand_id
1 'polypeptide(L)'
;MLYLWQKAEIEVTVMVCIKCGKEIGDNDAFCPGCGAKQVTTYKEVFTRSGLKEEDFISNINKWFQWHPKAANISCKFGLSTSLGLLANKYQLDQFVIEYELFENDNQYQYGLVKEESMAFIQKDHNEAIGKWQADHPNVKVVNWKGGTHSRGDAASLAFGGFGACNRMNLYIFFKFPKNK
;
A
#
# COMPACT_ATOMS: atom_id res chain seq x y z
N MET A 1 -3.15 -11.98 25.67
CA MET A 1 -3.56 -10.70 25.07
C MET A 1 -4.24 -11.04 23.76
N LEU A 2 -5.58 -11.08 23.78
CA LEU A 2 -6.40 -11.48 22.63
C LEU A 2 -6.47 -10.30 21.65
N TYR A 3 -5.89 -10.45 20.46
CA TYR A 3 -6.07 -9.50 19.38
C TYR A 3 -7.51 -9.60 18.87
N LEU A 4 -8.32 -8.60 19.20
CA LEU A 4 -9.62 -8.39 18.57
C LEU A 4 -9.41 -7.97 17.12
N TRP A 5 -9.44 -8.93 16.22
CA TRP A 5 -9.63 -8.66 14.80
C TRP A 5 -11.06 -8.15 14.64
N GLN A 6 -11.22 -6.87 14.32
CA GLN A 6 -12.50 -6.40 13.83
C GLN A 6 -12.78 -7.15 12.53
N LYS A 7 -13.87 -7.93 12.54
CA LYS A 7 -14.40 -8.61 11.36
C LYS A 7 -14.61 -7.56 10.28
N ALA A 8 -13.87 -7.68 9.16
CA ALA A 8 -14.15 -6.91 7.96
C ALA A 8 -15.58 -7.25 7.54
N GLU A 9 -16.44 -6.26 7.43
CA GLU A 9 -17.75 -6.41 6.81
C GLU A 9 -17.51 -6.71 5.34
N ILE A 10 -17.87 -7.93 4.92
CA ILE A 10 -17.87 -8.32 3.52
C ILE A 10 -19.09 -7.66 2.89
N GLU A 11 -18.90 -6.51 2.25
CA GLU A 11 -19.93 -5.98 1.36
C GLU A 11 -20.06 -6.94 0.18
N VAL A 12 -21.16 -7.64 0.12
CA VAL A 12 -21.54 -8.47 -1.03
C VAL A 12 -21.90 -7.52 -2.17
N THR A 13 -20.95 -7.25 -3.00
CA THR A 13 -21.17 -6.50 -4.25
C THR A 13 -21.73 -7.48 -5.27
N VAL A 14 -22.90 -7.16 -5.87
CA VAL A 14 -23.45 -7.92 -7.01
C VAL A 14 -22.37 -8.04 -8.07
N MET A 15 -21.93 -9.26 -8.35
CA MET A 15 -20.91 -9.50 -9.38
C MET A 15 -21.53 -9.43 -10.76
N VAL A 16 -20.92 -8.66 -11.65
CA VAL A 16 -21.30 -8.61 -13.06
C VAL A 16 -20.15 -9.13 -13.92
N CYS A 17 -20.49 -9.88 -14.96
CA CYS A 17 -19.50 -10.36 -15.91
C CYS A 17 -18.80 -9.20 -16.63
N ILE A 18 -17.48 -9.07 -16.47
CA ILE A 18 -16.67 -8.03 -17.11
C ILE A 18 -16.70 -8.13 -18.64
N LYS A 19 -17.05 -9.31 -19.21
CA LYS A 19 -17.08 -9.53 -20.66
C LYS A 19 -18.43 -9.19 -21.28
N CYS A 20 -19.56 -9.47 -20.62
CA CYS A 20 -20.88 -9.30 -21.20
C CYS A 20 -21.88 -8.51 -20.32
N GLY A 21 -21.48 -8.04 -19.13
CA GLY A 21 -22.31 -7.24 -18.23
C GLY A 21 -23.46 -7.98 -17.53
N LYS A 22 -23.60 -9.31 -17.71
CA LYS A 22 -24.66 -10.09 -17.09
C LYS A 22 -24.35 -10.30 -15.59
N GLU A 23 -25.35 -10.23 -14.75
CA GLU A 23 -25.25 -10.59 -13.33
C GLU A 23 -24.83 -12.05 -13.16
N ILE A 24 -23.98 -12.31 -12.18
CA ILE A 24 -23.37 -13.61 -11.89
C ILE A 24 -23.62 -13.92 -10.42
N GLY A 25 -23.97 -15.17 -10.14
CA GLY A 25 -24.09 -15.64 -8.76
C GLY A 25 -22.71 -15.70 -8.07
N ASP A 26 -22.71 -15.51 -6.77
CA ASP A 26 -21.47 -15.48 -5.94
C ASP A 26 -20.62 -16.76 -6.03
N ASN A 27 -21.20 -17.87 -6.48
CA ASN A 27 -20.55 -19.17 -6.62
C ASN A 27 -20.32 -19.59 -8.07
N ASP A 28 -20.65 -18.76 -9.05
CA ASP A 28 -20.52 -19.09 -10.46
C ASP A 28 -19.06 -18.94 -10.91
N ALA A 29 -18.35 -20.03 -11.11
CA ALA A 29 -16.98 -20.03 -11.64
C ALA A 29 -16.92 -19.53 -13.09
N PHE A 30 -18.04 -19.55 -13.83
CA PHE A 30 -18.15 -19.13 -15.21
C PHE A 30 -19.44 -18.34 -15.41
N CYS A 31 -19.39 -17.31 -16.24
CA CYS A 31 -20.59 -16.56 -16.61
C CYS A 31 -21.59 -17.43 -17.36
N PRO A 32 -22.83 -17.57 -16.89
CA PRO A 32 -23.85 -18.36 -17.59
C PRO A 32 -24.31 -17.75 -18.92
N GLY A 33 -23.93 -16.50 -19.17
CA GLY A 33 -24.27 -15.81 -20.43
C GLY A 33 -23.26 -15.94 -21.55
N CYS A 34 -21.95 -15.96 -21.23
CA CYS A 34 -20.89 -15.95 -22.23
C CYS A 34 -19.78 -16.97 -21.99
N GLY A 35 -19.87 -17.80 -20.94
CA GLY A 35 -18.87 -18.82 -20.60
C GLY A 35 -17.53 -18.25 -20.11
N ALA A 36 -17.41 -16.95 -19.90
CA ALA A 36 -16.16 -16.37 -19.39
C ALA A 36 -15.93 -16.80 -17.94
N LYS A 37 -14.70 -17.23 -17.64
CA LYS A 37 -14.29 -17.53 -16.27
C LYS A 37 -14.44 -16.27 -15.41
N GLN A 38 -15.06 -16.41 -14.25
CA GLN A 38 -15.22 -15.32 -13.32
C GLN A 38 -14.03 -15.27 -12.37
N VAL A 39 -13.61 -14.06 -12.10
CA VAL A 39 -12.53 -13.80 -11.16
C VAL A 39 -13.13 -13.00 -10.00
N THR A 40 -13.17 -13.62 -8.82
CA THR A 40 -13.62 -12.94 -7.62
C THR A 40 -12.52 -12.02 -7.12
N THR A 41 -12.79 -10.73 -7.11
CA THR A 41 -11.90 -9.73 -6.53
C THR A 41 -12.28 -9.50 -5.07
N TYR A 42 -11.33 -9.67 -4.19
CA TYR A 42 -11.47 -9.43 -2.76
C TYR A 42 -10.88 -8.07 -2.42
N LYS A 43 -11.40 -7.46 -1.38
CA LYS A 43 -10.92 -6.17 -0.88
C LYS A 43 -10.58 -6.28 0.60
N GLU A 44 -9.40 -5.77 0.97
CA GLU A 44 -8.97 -5.66 2.35
C GLU A 44 -8.61 -4.21 2.67
N VAL A 45 -9.04 -3.74 3.83
CA VAL A 45 -8.79 -2.37 4.29
C VAL A 45 -8.03 -2.42 5.61
N PHE A 46 -6.81 -1.92 5.58
CA PHE A 46 -5.98 -1.78 6.77
C PHE A 46 -6.07 -0.35 7.27
N THR A 47 -6.34 -0.18 8.56
CA THR A 47 -6.41 1.14 9.22
C THR A 47 -5.46 1.15 10.41
N ARG A 48 -4.70 2.22 10.57
CA ARG A 48 -3.64 2.32 11.58
C ARG A 48 -4.13 2.34 13.02
N SER A 49 -5.30 2.94 13.32
CA SER A 49 -6.02 2.90 14.61
C SER A 49 -5.12 2.99 15.86
N GLY A 50 -4.28 4.03 15.95
CA GLY A 50 -3.42 4.26 17.12
C GLY A 50 -2.11 3.48 17.16
N LEU A 51 -1.84 2.60 16.19
CA LEU A 51 -0.54 1.94 16.06
C LEU A 51 0.56 2.93 15.65
N LYS A 52 1.81 2.61 16.01
CA LYS A 52 2.96 3.24 15.35
C LYS A 52 2.97 2.84 13.87
N GLU A 53 3.49 3.72 13.04
CA GLU A 53 3.47 3.50 11.59
C GLU A 53 4.30 2.27 11.17
N GLU A 54 5.42 2.02 11.84
CA GLU A 54 6.27 0.87 11.61
C GLU A 54 5.55 -0.45 11.92
N ASP A 55 4.81 -0.48 13.05
CA ASP A 55 4.00 -1.64 13.44
C ASP A 55 2.86 -1.88 12.46
N PHE A 56 2.24 -0.79 11.97
CA PHE A 56 1.19 -0.86 10.96
C PHE A 56 1.70 -1.46 9.66
N ILE A 57 2.82 -0.98 9.12
CA ILE A 57 3.47 -1.53 7.92
C ILE A 57 3.88 -3.00 8.14
N SER A 58 4.43 -3.31 9.31
CA SER A 58 4.79 -4.69 9.68
C SER A 58 3.58 -5.63 9.65
N ASN A 59 2.42 -5.18 10.16
CA ASN A 59 1.20 -5.98 10.14
C ASN A 59 0.68 -6.21 8.72
N ILE A 60 0.74 -5.21 7.84
CA ILE A 60 0.41 -5.37 6.41
C ILE A 60 1.33 -6.41 5.77
N ASN A 61 2.64 -6.36 6.03
CA ASN A 61 3.61 -7.31 5.48
C ASN A 61 3.36 -8.75 5.99
N LYS A 62 2.97 -8.90 7.26
CA LYS A 62 2.56 -10.21 7.80
C LYS A 62 1.32 -10.75 7.12
N TRP A 63 0.35 -9.90 6.81
CA TRP A 63 -0.84 -10.31 6.08
C TRP A 63 -0.46 -10.94 4.74
N PHE A 64 0.45 -10.35 3.96
CA PHE A 64 0.93 -10.93 2.70
C PHE A 64 1.61 -12.29 2.88
N GLN A 65 2.34 -12.47 3.99
CA GLN A 65 2.97 -13.76 4.30
C GLN A 65 1.93 -14.85 4.60
N TRP A 66 0.82 -14.49 5.26
CA TRP A 66 -0.25 -15.42 5.61
C TRP A 66 -1.25 -15.67 4.49
N HIS A 67 -1.21 -14.87 3.43
CA HIS A 67 -2.11 -15.00 2.28
C HIS A 67 -1.30 -15.29 0.99
N PRO A 68 -0.59 -16.43 0.92
CA PRO A 68 0.31 -16.75 -0.20
C PRO A 68 -0.43 -16.96 -1.53
N LYS A 69 -1.76 -17.17 -1.48
CA LYS A 69 -2.63 -17.33 -2.66
C LYS A 69 -3.15 -16.00 -3.23
N ALA A 70 -2.96 -14.90 -2.50
CA ALA A 70 -3.36 -13.58 -2.98
C ALA A 70 -2.46 -13.15 -4.16
N ALA A 71 -3.09 -12.76 -5.26
CA ALA A 71 -2.42 -12.42 -6.51
C ALA A 71 -3.09 -11.22 -7.18
N ASN A 72 -2.49 -10.70 -8.25
CA ASN A 72 -2.99 -9.56 -9.02
C ASN A 72 -3.35 -8.36 -8.15
N ILE A 73 -2.53 -8.11 -7.12
CA ILE A 73 -2.83 -7.13 -6.09
C ILE A 73 -2.66 -5.72 -6.63
N SER A 74 -3.70 -4.93 -6.55
CA SER A 74 -3.67 -3.47 -6.66
C SER A 74 -3.79 -2.83 -5.28
N CYS A 75 -3.36 -1.59 -5.11
CA CYS A 75 -3.48 -0.91 -3.83
C CYS A 75 -3.75 0.59 -3.94
N LYS A 76 -4.30 1.14 -2.84
CA LYS A 76 -4.49 2.57 -2.63
C LYS A 76 -3.92 2.96 -1.27
N PHE A 77 -3.24 4.11 -1.21
CA PHE A 77 -2.65 4.67 0.00
C PHE A 77 -3.52 5.81 0.52
N GLY A 78 -3.98 5.72 1.75
CA GLY A 78 -4.60 6.80 2.51
C GLY A 78 -3.56 7.45 3.41
N LEU A 79 -3.07 8.63 3.01
CA LEU A 79 -2.13 9.41 3.80
C LEU A 79 -2.88 10.49 4.60
N SER A 80 -2.52 10.64 5.86
CA SER A 80 -2.93 11.79 6.66
C SER A 80 -1.78 12.75 6.89
N THR A 81 -2.15 13.97 7.20
CA THR A 81 -1.21 15.03 7.58
C THR A 81 -1.50 15.42 9.02
N SER A 82 -0.59 15.13 9.94
CA SER A 82 -0.66 15.70 11.27
C SER A 82 0.00 17.08 11.27
N LEU A 83 -0.78 18.10 11.62
CA LEU A 83 -0.27 19.45 11.84
C LEU A 83 0.33 19.53 13.24
N GLY A 84 1.66 19.52 13.33
CA GLY A 84 2.37 19.86 14.56
C GLY A 84 2.74 21.35 14.58
N LEU A 85 2.95 21.94 15.76
CA LEU A 85 3.34 23.35 15.91
C LEU A 85 4.62 23.70 15.12
N LEU A 86 5.48 22.72 14.82
CA LEU A 86 6.78 22.89 14.17
C LEU A 86 7.00 22.01 12.93
N ALA A 87 6.07 21.12 12.59
CA ALA A 87 6.24 20.25 11.44
C ALA A 87 4.93 19.62 10.98
N ASN A 88 4.73 19.54 9.67
CA ASN A 88 3.70 18.70 9.07
C ASN A 88 4.29 17.32 8.85
N LYS A 89 3.65 16.28 9.39
CA LYS A 89 4.09 14.89 9.21
C LYS A 89 3.10 14.12 8.37
N TYR A 90 3.54 13.64 7.21
CA TYR A 90 2.76 12.69 6.41
C TYR A 90 2.94 11.29 6.98
N GLN A 91 1.83 10.60 7.19
CA GLN A 91 1.79 9.25 7.73
C GLN A 91 0.80 8.40 6.94
N LEU A 92 1.09 7.11 6.84
CA LEU A 92 0.18 6.14 6.28
C LEU A 92 -0.86 5.74 7.33
N ASP A 93 -2.11 6.16 7.14
CA ASP A 93 -3.21 5.83 8.05
C ASP A 93 -4.10 4.72 7.52
N GLN A 94 -4.17 4.58 6.20
CA GLN A 94 -4.96 3.54 5.56
C GLN A 94 -4.20 2.95 4.38
N PHE A 95 -4.32 1.64 4.22
CA PHE A 95 -3.84 0.93 3.05
C PHE A 95 -4.93 -0.03 2.59
N VAL A 96 -5.38 0.12 1.36
CA VAL A 96 -6.44 -0.68 0.77
C VAL A 96 -5.85 -1.52 -0.33
N ILE A 97 -6.15 -2.81 -0.33
CA ILE A 97 -5.78 -3.72 -1.41
C ILE A 97 -7.01 -4.34 -2.04
N GLU A 98 -6.95 -4.58 -3.33
CA GLU A 98 -7.87 -5.41 -4.10
C GLU A 98 -7.05 -6.55 -4.70
N TYR A 99 -7.49 -7.78 -4.57
CA TYR A 99 -6.74 -8.97 -4.96
C TYR A 99 -7.62 -10.11 -5.40
N GLU A 100 -7.03 -11.07 -6.10
CA GLU A 100 -7.64 -12.33 -6.51
C GLU A 100 -7.03 -13.47 -5.70
N LEU A 101 -7.78 -14.54 -5.49
CA LEU A 101 -7.26 -15.77 -4.92
C LEU A 101 -6.99 -16.80 -6.00
N PHE A 102 -5.77 -17.33 -6.03
CA PHE A 102 -5.39 -18.42 -6.91
C PHE A 102 -5.52 -19.75 -6.17
N GLU A 103 -5.72 -20.83 -6.93
CA GLU A 103 -5.76 -22.19 -6.38
C GLU A 103 -4.43 -22.59 -5.74
N ASN A 104 -3.33 -22.22 -6.40
CA ASN A 104 -1.97 -22.45 -5.93
C ASN A 104 -1.37 -21.17 -5.35
N ASP A 105 -0.30 -21.31 -4.58
CA ASP A 105 0.44 -20.18 -4.08
C ASP A 105 0.93 -19.29 -5.22
N ASN A 106 0.79 -17.99 -5.04
CA ASN A 106 1.31 -17.02 -5.97
C ASN A 106 2.85 -17.15 -6.06
N GLN A 107 3.38 -17.09 -7.27
CA GLN A 107 4.83 -17.10 -7.52
C GLN A 107 5.56 -15.83 -7.05
N TYR A 108 4.81 -14.79 -6.69
CA TYR A 108 5.33 -13.54 -6.17
C TYR A 108 4.99 -13.39 -4.69
N GLN A 109 5.92 -12.80 -3.96
CA GLN A 109 5.67 -12.25 -2.63
C GLN A 109 5.51 -10.73 -2.75
N TYR A 110 4.62 -10.17 -1.94
CA TYR A 110 4.38 -8.74 -1.89
C TYR A 110 4.92 -8.15 -0.59
N GLY A 111 5.26 -6.87 -0.65
CA GLY A 111 5.70 -6.12 0.51
C GLY A 111 5.40 -4.63 0.39
N LEU A 112 5.37 -3.99 1.54
CA LEU A 112 5.21 -2.55 1.71
C LEU A 112 6.39 -2.03 2.52
N VAL A 113 7.03 -0.97 2.05
CA VAL A 113 8.12 -0.29 2.75
C VAL A 113 7.87 1.21 2.78
N LYS A 114 8.37 1.84 3.84
CA LYS A 114 8.49 3.29 3.94
C LYS A 114 9.95 3.65 3.83
N GLU A 115 10.27 4.55 2.91
CA GLU A 115 11.59 5.16 2.75
C GLU A 115 11.53 6.61 3.18
N GLU A 116 12.49 7.03 3.99
CA GLU A 116 12.67 8.42 4.37
C GLU A 116 13.93 8.96 3.74
N SER A 117 13.81 10.04 2.99
CA SER A 117 14.98 10.75 2.46
C SER A 117 15.01 12.19 2.95
N MET A 118 16.22 12.69 3.26
CA MET A 118 16.44 14.13 3.44
C MET A 118 16.52 14.77 2.06
N ALA A 119 15.54 15.57 1.71
CA ALA A 119 15.60 16.37 0.50
C ALA A 119 16.05 17.78 0.86
N PHE A 120 17.31 18.10 0.64
CA PHE A 120 17.80 19.49 0.68
C PHE A 120 17.30 20.30 -0.53
N ILE A 121 16.85 19.64 -1.57
CA ILE A 121 16.28 20.21 -2.79
C ILE A 121 15.03 19.38 -3.09
N GLN A 122 14.04 20.00 -3.65
CA GLN A 122 12.80 19.39 -4.12
C GLN A 122 13.13 18.26 -5.11
N LYS A 123 13.49 17.08 -4.59
CA LYS A 123 13.69 15.91 -5.43
C LYS A 123 12.34 15.44 -5.92
N ASP A 124 12.24 15.23 -7.22
CA ASP A 124 11.09 14.58 -7.82
C ASP A 124 10.94 13.18 -7.18
N HIS A 125 9.73 12.85 -6.72
CA HIS A 125 9.41 11.52 -6.21
C HIS A 125 9.70 10.42 -7.23
N ASN A 126 9.59 10.72 -8.52
CA ASN A 126 9.90 9.78 -9.61
C ASN A 126 11.39 9.43 -9.64
N GLU A 127 12.28 10.41 -9.40
CA GLU A 127 13.72 10.16 -9.31
C GLU A 127 14.03 9.27 -8.11
N ALA A 128 13.39 9.51 -6.95
CA ALA A 128 13.58 8.70 -5.75
C ALA A 128 13.13 7.25 -5.96
N ILE A 129 11.98 7.03 -6.61
CA ILE A 129 11.49 5.70 -6.98
C ILE A 129 12.42 5.03 -7.98
N GLY A 130 12.88 5.75 -9.00
CA GLY A 130 13.82 5.23 -9.99
C GLY A 130 15.12 4.75 -9.35
N LYS A 131 15.67 5.53 -8.42
CA LYS A 131 16.83 5.13 -7.64
C LYS A 131 16.56 3.91 -6.78
N TRP A 132 15.46 3.91 -6.02
CA TRP A 132 15.09 2.76 -5.19
C TRP A 132 14.95 1.48 -6.02
N GLN A 133 14.31 1.56 -7.19
CA GLN A 133 14.17 0.43 -8.11
C GLN A 133 15.53 -0.05 -8.66
N ALA A 134 16.48 0.86 -8.93
CA ALA A 134 17.83 0.51 -9.37
C ALA A 134 18.62 -0.22 -8.26
N ASP A 135 18.46 0.22 -7.01
CA ASP A 135 19.08 -0.41 -5.85
C ASP A 135 18.46 -1.79 -5.51
N HIS A 136 17.26 -2.08 -6.05
CA HIS A 136 16.51 -3.32 -5.82
C HIS A 136 16.11 -4.01 -7.15
N PRO A 137 17.06 -4.52 -7.95
CA PRO A 137 16.81 -4.99 -9.32
C PRO A 137 15.86 -6.20 -9.43
N ASN A 138 15.78 -7.03 -8.38
CA ASN A 138 14.90 -8.21 -8.34
C ASN A 138 13.49 -7.92 -7.83
N VAL A 139 13.21 -6.67 -7.48
CA VAL A 139 11.93 -6.22 -6.95
C VAL A 139 11.21 -5.41 -8.01
N LYS A 140 9.92 -5.59 -8.17
CA LYS A 140 9.08 -4.79 -9.06
C LYS A 140 8.15 -3.89 -8.25
N VAL A 141 8.27 -2.59 -8.41
CA VAL A 141 7.32 -1.62 -7.85
C VAL A 141 5.96 -1.83 -8.51
N VAL A 142 4.93 -1.99 -7.68
CA VAL A 142 3.53 -2.14 -8.12
C VAL A 142 2.82 -0.79 -8.06
N ASN A 143 3.00 -0.09 -6.94
CA ASN A 143 2.44 1.25 -6.73
C ASN A 143 3.26 1.98 -5.66
N TRP A 144 3.15 3.29 -5.63
CA TRP A 144 3.81 4.09 -4.60
C TRP A 144 3.04 5.39 -4.32
N LYS A 145 3.30 5.98 -3.16
CA LYS A 145 2.78 7.28 -2.76
C LYS A 145 3.82 8.02 -1.94
N GLY A 146 4.05 9.27 -2.27
CA GLY A 146 4.98 10.15 -1.56
C GLY A 146 4.28 11.32 -0.89
N GLY A 147 4.91 11.85 0.15
CA GLY A 147 4.54 13.10 0.79
C GLY A 147 5.78 13.82 1.31
N THR A 148 5.86 15.12 1.09
CA THR A 148 6.92 15.96 1.66
C THR A 148 6.43 16.61 2.95
N HIS A 149 7.26 16.62 3.98
CA HIS A 149 6.99 17.37 5.19
C HIS A 149 8.17 18.28 5.52
N SER A 150 7.87 19.48 5.96
CA SER A 150 8.87 20.40 6.48
C SER A 150 9.05 20.16 7.96
N ARG A 151 10.28 19.96 8.41
CA ARG A 151 10.61 19.99 9.82
C ARG A 151 11.22 21.35 10.14
N GLY A 152 10.46 22.18 10.86
CA GLY A 152 11.01 23.35 11.49
C GLY A 152 11.85 22.90 12.66
N ASP A 153 13.18 22.90 12.54
CA ASP A 153 14.03 22.76 13.70
C ASP A 153 14.05 24.09 14.45
N ALA A 154 13.97 24.06 15.78
CA ALA A 154 14.10 25.25 16.62
C ALA A 154 15.39 26.05 16.30
N ALA A 155 16.44 25.37 15.82
CA ALA A 155 17.65 25.96 15.32
C ALA A 155 17.45 26.80 14.05
N SER A 156 16.54 26.42 13.14
CA SER A 156 16.29 27.19 11.91
C SER A 156 15.57 28.52 12.18
N LEU A 157 14.78 28.57 13.26
CA LEU A 157 14.15 29.82 13.71
C LEU A 157 15.16 30.77 14.37
N ALA A 158 16.21 30.24 15.03
CA ALA A 158 17.24 31.04 15.68
C ALA A 158 18.27 31.65 14.70
N PHE A 159 18.45 31.06 13.52
CA PHE A 159 19.45 31.47 12.53
C PHE A 159 18.85 32.08 11.24
N GLY A 160 17.70 32.71 11.31
CA GLY A 160 17.18 33.52 10.20
C GLY A 160 16.52 32.75 9.04
N GLY A 161 15.99 31.58 9.28
CA GLY A 161 14.94 31.04 8.39
C GLY A 161 15.38 30.28 7.13
N PHE A 162 16.66 29.98 6.95
CA PHE A 162 17.17 29.33 5.72
C PHE A 162 17.41 27.81 5.83
N GLY A 163 16.76 27.10 6.73
CA GLY A 163 17.05 25.70 6.98
C GLY A 163 15.86 24.79 7.20
N ALA A 164 14.73 24.99 6.50
CA ALA A 164 13.65 24.01 6.53
C ALA A 164 14.14 22.73 5.85
N CYS A 165 14.59 21.73 6.63
CA CYS A 165 14.87 20.41 6.12
C CYS A 165 13.55 19.76 5.70
N ASN A 166 13.28 19.74 4.41
CA ASN A 166 12.18 18.98 3.87
C ASN A 166 12.56 17.49 3.91
N ARG A 167 11.77 16.70 4.62
CA ARG A 167 11.85 15.24 4.56
C ARG A 167 10.79 14.74 3.59
N MET A 168 11.15 13.74 2.84
CA MET A 168 10.24 13.03 1.96
C MET A 168 9.99 11.64 2.51
N ASN A 169 8.73 11.31 2.75
CA ASN A 169 8.30 9.94 3.03
C ASN A 169 7.78 9.34 1.73
N LEU A 170 8.29 8.17 1.39
CA LEU A 170 7.91 7.42 0.22
C LEU A 170 7.42 6.05 0.65
N TYR A 171 6.16 5.73 0.37
CA TYR A 171 5.57 4.42 0.62
C TYR A 171 5.58 3.65 -0.69
N ILE A 172 6.25 2.51 -0.71
CA ILE A 172 6.46 1.70 -1.91
C ILE A 172 5.82 0.34 -1.70
N PHE A 173 4.82 0.03 -2.51
CA PHE A 173 4.25 -1.30 -2.60
C PHE A 173 4.91 -2.04 -3.76
N PHE A 174 5.46 -3.20 -3.49
CA PHE A 174 6.30 -3.93 -4.42
C PHE A 174 6.02 -5.43 -4.40
N LYS A 175 6.52 -6.13 -5.42
CA LYS A 175 6.53 -7.59 -5.49
C LYS A 175 7.88 -8.11 -5.94
N PHE A 176 8.22 -9.31 -5.52
CA PHE A 176 9.42 -10.03 -5.92
C PHE A 176 9.13 -11.53 -6.07
N PRO A 177 9.86 -12.25 -6.94
CA PRO A 177 9.69 -13.69 -7.10
C PRO A 177 9.99 -14.42 -5.78
N LYS A 178 9.16 -15.38 -5.41
CA LYS A 178 9.51 -16.32 -4.34
C LYS A 178 10.68 -17.18 -4.84
N ASN A 179 11.75 -17.26 -4.07
CA ASN A 179 12.79 -18.23 -4.32
C ASN A 179 12.19 -19.64 -4.17
N LYS A 180 12.34 -20.46 -5.23
CA LYS A 180 11.93 -21.85 -5.20
C LYS A 180 12.88 -22.68 -4.34
#